data_10c60dbf6748f06ef44c65f6bbddbf7f
#
_entry.id   10c60dbf6748f06ef44c65f6bbddbf7f
#
_cell.length_a   1.000
_cell.length_b   1.000
_cell.length_c   1.000
_cell.angle_alpha   90.00
_cell.angle_beta   90.00
_cell.angle_gamma   90.00
#
_symmetry.space_group_name_H-M   'P 1'
#
loop_
_entity.id
_entity.type
_entity.pdbx_description
1 polymer ?
#
loop_
_entity_poly.entity_id
_entity_poly.type
_entity_poly.pdbx_seq_one_letter_code
_entity_poly.pdbx_strand_id
1 'polypeptide(L)'
;MAWNSQKKRTVKKSITKGLFEYIKETNPDKVFKCFLCLPSTKATDVKEALRQGVIDKNTKIVAIEHNYQYLRKLKIALTKLGFKHQSRVVICDDLCNITSQRLLRACNQLGVDSIDLCYIDTCSCLIRNLQRWIENIVANVCSEDAIVTTNVVAARATWDLQKYKTKGNYIISNENRNKWAAPIAHCLRECTNKITGFVVGYKEEGVNPPMVLCVNGFSVSIDEVLAIAIRKTRSYQNLGYA
;
A
#
# COMPACT_ATOMS: atom_id res chain seq x y z
N MET A 1 -25.65 8.50 -11.99
CA MET A 1 -24.54 8.62 -12.96
C MET A 1 -23.66 7.38 -12.83
N ALA A 2 -23.63 6.53 -13.84
CA ALA A 2 -22.76 5.34 -13.83
C ALA A 2 -21.30 5.81 -14.00
N TRP A 3 -20.51 5.62 -12.98
CA TRP A 3 -19.09 5.90 -13.00
C TRP A 3 -18.42 5.03 -14.07
N ASN A 4 -17.61 5.64 -14.93
CA ASN A 4 -16.88 4.91 -15.99
C ASN A 4 -15.80 4.03 -15.35
N SER A 5 -16.25 2.87 -14.85
CA SER A 5 -15.48 1.95 -14.00
C SER A 5 -14.28 1.31 -14.69
N GLN A 6 -14.21 1.39 -16.03
CA GLN A 6 -13.19 0.69 -16.80
C GLN A 6 -11.86 1.47 -16.87
N LYS A 7 -11.88 2.80 -17.06
CA LYS A 7 -10.68 3.66 -17.04
C LYS A 7 -10.04 3.67 -15.63
N LYS A 8 -10.85 3.79 -14.59
CA LYS A 8 -10.40 3.73 -13.19
C LYS A 8 -9.64 2.44 -12.87
N ARG A 9 -10.14 1.30 -13.35
CA ARG A 9 -9.48 -0.01 -13.16
C ARG A 9 -8.14 -0.11 -13.87
N THR A 10 -7.95 0.58 -14.98
CA THR A 10 -6.71 0.53 -15.76
C THR A 10 -5.57 1.26 -15.05
N VAL A 11 -5.78 2.48 -14.55
CA VAL A 11 -4.74 3.27 -13.86
C VAL A 11 -4.33 2.58 -12.55
N LYS A 12 -5.30 2.22 -11.71
CA LYS A 12 -5.01 1.48 -10.45
C LYS A 12 -4.24 0.18 -10.71
N LYS A 13 -4.61 -0.58 -11.74
CA LYS A 13 -3.92 -1.80 -12.12
C LYS A 13 -2.48 -1.54 -12.55
N SER A 14 -2.24 -0.48 -13.29
CA SER A 14 -0.91 -0.10 -13.75
C SER A 14 -0.02 0.32 -12.59
N ILE A 15 -0.54 1.12 -11.66
CA ILE A 15 0.19 1.57 -10.47
C ILE A 15 0.51 0.38 -9.56
N THR A 16 -0.46 -0.48 -9.27
CA THR A 16 -0.23 -1.69 -8.47
C THR A 16 0.79 -2.63 -9.13
N LYS A 17 0.76 -2.74 -10.46
CA LYS A 17 1.76 -3.47 -11.22
C LYS A 17 3.16 -2.86 -11.04
N GLY A 18 3.30 -1.56 -11.31
CA GLY A 18 4.58 -0.84 -11.19
C GLY A 18 5.16 -0.90 -9.77
N LEU A 19 4.30 -0.80 -8.76
CA LEU A 19 4.68 -0.97 -7.37
C LEU A 19 5.33 -2.34 -7.11
N PHE A 20 4.65 -3.42 -7.48
CA PHE A 20 5.18 -4.75 -7.20
C PHE A 20 6.39 -5.11 -8.06
N GLU A 21 6.45 -4.60 -9.30
CA GLU A 21 7.68 -4.68 -10.11
C GLU A 21 8.84 -3.99 -9.40
N TYR A 22 8.62 -2.76 -8.89
CA TYR A 22 9.61 -2.02 -8.13
C TYR A 22 10.07 -2.77 -6.87
N ILE A 23 9.15 -3.29 -6.06
CA ILE A 23 9.48 -4.08 -4.86
C ILE A 23 10.35 -5.29 -5.25
N LYS A 24 10.02 -6.00 -6.32
CA LYS A 24 10.78 -7.16 -6.76
C LYS A 24 12.17 -6.79 -7.28
N GLU A 25 12.30 -5.70 -8.02
CA GLU A 25 13.59 -5.24 -8.55
C GLU A 25 14.54 -4.74 -7.46
N THR A 26 13.99 -4.04 -6.46
CA THR A 26 14.80 -3.52 -5.34
C THR A 26 15.09 -4.56 -4.27
N ASN A 27 14.37 -5.67 -4.25
CA ASN A 27 14.54 -6.78 -3.31
C ASN A 27 14.46 -8.13 -4.04
N PRO A 28 15.39 -8.43 -4.97
CA PRO A 28 15.28 -9.59 -5.85
C PRO A 28 15.29 -10.92 -5.10
N ASP A 29 16.04 -11.01 -4.00
CA ASP A 29 16.23 -12.22 -3.21
C ASP A 29 15.33 -12.31 -1.98
N LYS A 30 14.56 -11.25 -1.69
CA LYS A 30 13.69 -11.23 -0.52
C LYS A 30 12.47 -12.13 -0.73
N VAL A 31 12.28 -13.06 0.19
CA VAL A 31 11.09 -13.92 0.28
C VAL A 31 10.19 -13.37 1.38
N PHE A 32 9.05 -12.82 0.98
CA PHE A 32 8.05 -12.33 1.93
C PHE A 32 7.23 -13.50 2.48
N LYS A 33 7.31 -13.71 3.81
CA LYS A 33 6.64 -14.80 4.51
C LYS A 33 5.16 -14.48 4.81
N CYS A 34 4.86 -13.21 5.10
CA CYS A 34 3.52 -12.76 5.45
C CYS A 34 3.16 -11.43 4.78
N PHE A 35 2.06 -11.42 4.06
CA PHE A 35 1.54 -10.26 3.33
C PHE A 35 0.21 -9.79 3.92
N LEU A 36 0.22 -8.61 4.54
CA LEU A 36 -0.99 -7.89 4.98
C LEU A 36 -1.51 -7.02 3.84
N CYS A 37 -2.79 -7.16 3.48
CA CYS A 37 -3.40 -6.37 2.43
C CYS A 37 -4.90 -6.10 2.67
N LEU A 38 -5.41 -5.08 1.97
CA LEU A 38 -6.83 -4.73 1.90
C LEU A 38 -7.35 -5.06 0.48
N PRO A 39 -7.46 -6.34 0.14
CA PRO A 39 -7.74 -6.74 -1.23
C PRO A 39 -9.21 -6.50 -1.57
N SER A 40 -9.47 -6.19 -2.84
CA SER A 40 -10.83 -6.18 -3.37
C SER A 40 -11.44 -7.58 -3.36
N THR A 41 -12.74 -7.70 -3.61
CA THR A 41 -13.43 -9.00 -3.75
C THR A 41 -12.83 -9.94 -4.80
N LYS A 42 -11.98 -9.42 -5.70
CA LYS A 42 -11.25 -10.17 -6.74
C LYS A 42 -9.82 -10.48 -6.35
N ALA A 43 -9.36 -10.05 -5.17
CA ALA A 43 -7.98 -10.16 -4.69
C ALA A 43 -6.94 -9.70 -5.74
N THR A 44 -7.22 -8.56 -6.39
CA THR A 44 -6.41 -8.06 -7.51
C THR A 44 -4.98 -7.76 -7.10
N ASP A 45 -4.80 -7.23 -5.90
CA ASP A 45 -3.48 -6.85 -5.36
C ASP A 45 -2.65 -8.11 -5.06
N VAL A 46 -3.26 -9.12 -4.44
CA VAL A 46 -2.62 -10.43 -4.20
C VAL A 46 -2.26 -11.11 -5.52
N LYS A 47 -3.17 -11.06 -6.50
CA LYS A 47 -2.92 -11.60 -7.85
C LYS A 47 -1.74 -10.92 -8.53
N GLU A 48 -1.65 -9.59 -8.40
CA GLU A 48 -0.58 -8.84 -9.02
C GLU A 48 0.76 -9.08 -8.33
N ALA A 49 0.81 -9.08 -6.98
CA ALA A 49 2.00 -9.40 -6.20
C ALA A 49 2.55 -10.80 -6.55
N LEU A 50 1.64 -11.77 -6.70
CA LEU A 50 1.98 -13.13 -7.13
C LEU A 50 2.53 -13.16 -8.56
N ARG A 51 1.92 -12.40 -9.50
CA ARG A 51 2.34 -12.33 -10.90
C ARG A 51 3.73 -11.71 -11.06
N GLN A 52 4.05 -10.73 -10.24
CA GLN A 52 5.37 -10.06 -10.24
C GLN A 52 6.42 -10.85 -9.44
N GLY A 53 6.07 -11.98 -8.83
CA GLY A 53 6.99 -12.79 -8.04
C GLY A 53 7.46 -12.11 -6.74
N VAL A 54 6.71 -11.12 -6.24
CA VAL A 54 6.94 -10.51 -4.92
C VAL A 54 6.53 -11.48 -3.82
N ILE A 55 5.42 -12.17 -4.01
CA ILE A 55 4.94 -13.24 -3.15
C ILE A 55 4.84 -14.54 -3.95
N ASP A 56 4.83 -15.67 -3.25
CA ASP A 56 4.63 -17.00 -3.81
C ASP A 56 3.47 -17.75 -3.11
N LYS A 57 3.32 -19.04 -3.38
CA LYS A 57 2.28 -19.89 -2.78
C LYS A 57 2.52 -20.22 -1.30
N ASN A 58 3.74 -20.02 -0.82
CA ASN A 58 4.13 -20.27 0.58
C ASN A 58 3.88 -19.03 1.44
N THR A 59 3.81 -17.85 0.81
CA THR A 59 3.49 -16.59 1.51
C THR A 59 2.14 -16.70 2.21
N LYS A 60 2.09 -16.32 3.46
CA LYS A 60 0.85 -16.25 4.25
C LYS A 60 0.12 -14.94 3.97
N ILE A 61 -1.20 -14.98 3.89
CA ILE A 61 -2.02 -13.80 3.58
C ILE A 61 -2.87 -13.43 4.78
N VAL A 62 -2.68 -12.21 5.28
CA VAL A 62 -3.61 -11.56 6.21
C VAL A 62 -4.40 -10.52 5.43
N ALA A 63 -5.65 -10.81 5.14
CA ALA A 63 -6.53 -9.93 4.36
C ALA A 63 -7.54 -9.25 5.28
N ILE A 64 -7.77 -7.95 5.09
CA ILE A 64 -8.75 -7.18 5.83
C ILE A 64 -9.87 -6.75 4.86
N GLU A 65 -11.12 -7.00 5.22
CA GLU A 65 -12.31 -6.56 4.48
C GLU A 65 -13.38 -6.10 5.48
N HIS A 66 -13.81 -4.85 5.37
CA HIS A 66 -14.80 -4.29 6.28
C HIS A 66 -16.22 -4.75 5.98
N ASN A 67 -16.53 -5.06 4.74
CA ASN A 67 -17.87 -5.46 4.33
C ASN A 67 -18.06 -6.98 4.40
N TYR A 68 -18.87 -7.42 5.36
CA TYR A 68 -19.18 -8.84 5.56
C TYR A 68 -19.70 -9.54 4.30
N GLN A 69 -20.49 -8.86 3.47
CA GLN A 69 -21.04 -9.42 2.23
C GLN A 69 -19.96 -9.79 1.21
N TYR A 70 -18.77 -9.17 1.31
CA TYR A 70 -17.67 -9.41 0.37
C TYR A 70 -16.73 -10.54 0.81
N LEU A 71 -16.77 -10.96 2.08
CA LEU A 71 -15.88 -11.99 2.62
C LEU A 71 -15.90 -13.29 1.84
N ARG A 72 -17.11 -13.78 1.50
CA ARG A 72 -17.25 -15.03 0.73
C ARG A 72 -16.58 -14.94 -0.64
N LYS A 73 -16.79 -13.83 -1.34
CA LYS A 73 -16.20 -13.59 -2.67
C LYS A 73 -14.70 -13.49 -2.58
N LEU A 74 -14.17 -12.78 -1.57
CA LEU A 74 -12.73 -12.64 -1.32
C LEU A 74 -12.09 -14.00 -0.99
N LYS A 75 -12.68 -14.78 -0.08
CA LYS A 75 -12.19 -16.12 0.26
C LYS A 75 -12.13 -17.03 -0.98
N ILE A 76 -13.15 -17.00 -1.84
CA ILE A 76 -13.13 -17.76 -3.10
C ILE A 76 -12.02 -17.27 -4.04
N ALA A 77 -11.84 -15.95 -4.18
CA ALA A 77 -10.79 -15.39 -5.02
C ALA A 77 -9.38 -15.81 -4.55
N LEU A 78 -9.12 -15.73 -3.24
CA LEU A 78 -7.85 -16.18 -2.66
C LEU A 78 -7.62 -17.70 -2.86
N THR A 79 -8.68 -18.52 -2.72
CA THR A 79 -8.57 -19.97 -3.01
C THR A 79 -8.20 -20.24 -4.47
N LYS A 80 -8.81 -19.52 -5.42
CA LYS A 80 -8.49 -19.63 -6.86
C LYS A 80 -7.04 -19.22 -7.17
N LEU A 81 -6.47 -18.32 -6.36
CA LEU A 81 -5.06 -17.94 -6.45
C LEU A 81 -4.12 -18.94 -5.75
N GLY A 82 -4.63 -20.00 -5.14
CA GLY A 82 -3.84 -21.05 -4.49
C GLY A 82 -3.68 -20.87 -2.97
N PHE A 83 -4.19 -19.77 -2.39
CA PHE A 83 -4.14 -19.55 -0.94
C PHE A 83 -5.32 -20.25 -0.26
N LYS A 84 -5.07 -21.46 0.25
CA LYS A 84 -6.03 -22.28 0.98
C LYS A 84 -6.22 -21.76 2.41
N HIS A 85 -7.11 -22.40 3.15
CA HIS A 85 -7.47 -21.97 4.52
C HIS A 85 -6.25 -21.88 5.47
N GLN A 86 -5.30 -22.80 5.37
CA GLN A 86 -4.08 -22.84 6.17
C GLN A 86 -3.00 -21.79 5.79
N SER A 87 -3.17 -21.11 4.67
CA SER A 87 -2.23 -20.08 4.19
C SER A 87 -2.81 -18.68 4.23
N ARG A 88 -4.01 -18.49 4.78
CA ARG A 88 -4.65 -17.17 4.89
C ARG A 88 -5.54 -17.02 6.11
N VAL A 89 -5.61 -15.80 6.61
CA VAL A 89 -6.66 -15.31 7.52
C VAL A 89 -7.36 -14.13 6.86
N VAL A 90 -8.69 -14.09 6.93
CA VAL A 90 -9.49 -12.94 6.45
C VAL A 90 -10.21 -12.34 7.64
N ILE A 91 -9.82 -11.13 8.02
CA ILE A 91 -10.39 -10.37 9.13
C ILE A 91 -11.52 -9.51 8.59
N CYS A 92 -12.72 -9.64 9.19
CA CYS A 92 -13.84 -8.76 8.89
C CYS A 92 -13.94 -7.69 9.98
N ASP A 93 -13.49 -6.49 9.65
CA ASP A 93 -13.60 -5.33 10.55
C ASP A 93 -13.24 -4.04 9.80
N ASP A 94 -13.56 -2.88 10.39
CA ASP A 94 -12.95 -1.63 9.99
C ASP A 94 -11.46 -1.65 10.33
N LEU A 95 -10.65 -1.17 9.40
CA LEU A 95 -9.20 -1.17 9.53
C LEU A 95 -8.72 -0.57 10.85
N CYS A 96 -9.27 0.60 11.21
CA CYS A 96 -8.87 1.33 12.41
C CYS A 96 -9.29 0.66 13.74
N ASN A 97 -10.20 -0.32 13.69
CA ASN A 97 -10.62 -1.08 14.85
C ASN A 97 -9.75 -2.33 15.11
N ILE A 98 -8.94 -2.72 14.13
CA ILE A 98 -8.12 -3.93 14.24
C ILE A 98 -6.90 -3.63 15.11
N THR A 99 -6.80 -4.31 16.24
CA THR A 99 -5.67 -4.17 17.16
C THR A 99 -4.45 -4.97 16.70
N SER A 100 -3.25 -4.57 17.14
CA SER A 100 -2.01 -5.32 16.94
C SER A 100 -2.12 -6.76 17.45
N GLN A 101 -2.75 -6.98 18.61
CA GLN A 101 -2.96 -8.32 19.15
C GLN A 101 -3.80 -9.20 18.22
N ARG A 102 -4.82 -8.64 17.56
CA ARG A 102 -5.63 -9.39 16.59
C ARG A 102 -4.84 -9.79 15.37
N LEU A 103 -3.96 -8.92 14.88
CA LEU A 103 -3.05 -9.23 13.77
C LEU A 103 -2.00 -10.27 14.18
N LEU A 104 -1.39 -10.15 15.35
CA LEU A 104 -0.46 -11.16 15.87
C LEU A 104 -1.13 -12.53 16.02
N ARG A 105 -2.37 -12.59 16.50
CA ARG A 105 -3.14 -13.85 16.52
C ARG A 105 -3.33 -14.42 15.12
N ALA A 106 -3.59 -13.58 14.12
CA ALA A 106 -3.70 -14.01 12.74
C ALA A 106 -2.37 -14.54 12.19
N CYS A 107 -1.25 -13.89 12.51
CA CYS A 107 0.09 -14.36 12.19
C CYS A 107 0.36 -15.73 12.84
N ASN A 108 0.10 -15.87 14.13
CA ASN A 108 0.29 -17.12 14.86
C ASN A 108 -0.54 -18.27 14.29
N GLN A 109 -1.81 -18.01 13.89
CA GLN A 109 -2.66 -18.99 13.19
C GLN A 109 -2.07 -19.47 11.88
N LEU A 110 -1.26 -18.63 11.24
CA LEU A 110 -0.58 -18.92 9.97
C LEU A 110 0.82 -19.51 10.16
N GLY A 111 1.32 -19.61 11.41
CA GLY A 111 2.66 -20.09 11.73
C GLY A 111 3.76 -19.13 11.35
N VAL A 112 3.50 -17.81 11.47
CA VAL A 112 4.48 -16.73 11.24
C VAL A 112 4.48 -15.78 12.44
N ASP A 113 5.63 -15.15 12.71
CA ASP A 113 5.81 -14.30 13.89
C ASP A 113 5.45 -12.84 13.63
N SER A 114 5.57 -12.40 12.37
CA SER A 114 5.38 -11.00 11.99
C SER A 114 4.92 -10.85 10.54
N ILE A 115 4.54 -9.63 10.19
CA ILE A 115 4.22 -9.21 8.82
C ILE A 115 5.45 -8.54 8.22
N ASP A 116 5.88 -8.97 7.04
CA ASP A 116 7.04 -8.43 6.34
C ASP A 116 6.71 -7.69 5.03
N LEU A 117 5.46 -7.75 4.59
CA LEU A 117 4.95 -6.93 3.49
C LEU A 117 3.54 -6.40 3.84
N CYS A 118 3.37 -5.08 3.78
CA CYS A 118 2.07 -4.44 3.94
C CYS A 118 1.66 -3.68 2.67
N TYR A 119 0.42 -3.85 2.23
CA TYR A 119 -0.20 -3.02 1.21
C TYR A 119 -1.53 -2.47 1.72
N ILE A 120 -1.47 -1.23 2.22
CA ILE A 120 -2.58 -0.53 2.86
C ILE A 120 -3.19 0.43 1.83
N ASP A 121 -4.10 -0.09 1.01
CA ASP A 121 -4.81 0.68 -0.02
C ASP A 121 -6.19 1.13 0.50
N THR A 122 -6.21 2.29 1.11
CA THR A 122 -7.45 2.89 1.61
C THR A 122 -8.00 3.88 0.58
N CYS A 123 -9.30 3.87 0.36
CA CYS A 123 -9.97 4.93 -0.40
C CYS A 123 -10.30 6.15 0.49
N SER A 124 -9.56 6.35 1.58
CA SER A 124 -9.77 7.43 2.55
C SER A 124 -8.53 8.32 2.68
N CYS A 125 -8.75 9.53 3.22
CA CYS A 125 -7.64 10.42 3.58
C CYS A 125 -6.81 9.82 4.73
N LEU A 126 -5.56 10.28 4.84
CA LEU A 126 -4.70 9.96 5.97
C LEU A 126 -5.17 10.72 7.23
N ILE A 127 -6.20 10.17 7.88
CA ILE A 127 -6.75 10.69 9.13
C ILE A 127 -5.92 10.20 10.34
N ARG A 128 -6.05 10.89 11.47
CA ARG A 128 -5.28 10.60 12.69
C ARG A 128 -5.44 9.14 13.18
N ASN A 129 -6.64 8.57 13.05
CA ASN A 129 -6.86 7.17 13.45
C ASN A 129 -6.09 6.20 12.55
N LEU A 130 -6.02 6.47 11.24
CA LEU A 130 -5.23 5.66 10.31
C LEU A 130 -3.72 5.80 10.59
N GLN A 131 -3.25 7.03 10.88
CA GLN A 131 -1.85 7.26 11.28
C GLN A 131 -1.49 6.42 12.50
N ARG A 132 -2.26 6.54 13.59
CA ARG A 132 -2.06 5.78 14.83
C ARG A 132 -2.11 4.27 14.60
N TRP A 133 -3.01 3.83 13.73
CA TRP A 133 -3.11 2.43 13.39
C TRP A 133 -1.84 1.96 12.66
N ILE A 134 -1.33 2.71 11.67
CA ILE A 134 -0.09 2.41 10.96
C ILE A 134 1.10 2.37 11.94
N GLU A 135 1.26 3.39 12.77
CA GLU A 135 2.29 3.44 13.81
C GLU A 135 2.26 2.18 14.67
N ASN A 136 1.08 1.83 15.17
CA ASN A 136 0.91 0.71 16.07
C ASN A 136 1.20 -0.65 15.41
N ILE A 137 0.77 -0.88 14.17
CA ILE A 137 1.06 -2.15 13.49
C ILE A 137 2.53 -2.27 13.08
N VAL A 138 3.15 -1.17 12.65
CA VAL A 138 4.56 -1.19 12.29
C VAL A 138 5.44 -1.46 13.52
N ALA A 139 5.14 -0.82 14.63
CA ALA A 139 5.91 -1.01 15.87
C ALA A 139 5.73 -2.39 16.51
N ASN A 140 4.56 -3.03 16.38
CA ASN A 140 4.22 -4.20 17.18
C ASN A 140 3.96 -5.48 16.39
N VAL A 141 3.79 -5.39 15.06
CA VAL A 141 3.38 -6.54 14.23
C VAL A 141 4.29 -6.75 13.03
N CYS A 142 4.86 -5.69 12.48
CA CYS A 142 5.74 -5.79 11.33
C CYS A 142 7.15 -6.22 11.74
N SER A 143 7.83 -6.96 10.87
CA SER A 143 9.27 -7.20 11.03
C SER A 143 10.06 -5.90 10.87
N GLU A 144 11.26 -5.87 11.40
CA GLU A 144 12.14 -4.70 11.30
C GLU A 144 12.42 -4.30 9.84
N ASP A 145 12.59 -5.28 8.99
CA ASP A 145 12.85 -5.13 7.55
C ASP A 145 11.56 -5.12 6.69
N ALA A 146 10.38 -4.98 7.30
CA ALA A 146 9.12 -4.97 6.59
C ALA A 146 9.02 -3.81 5.60
N ILE A 147 8.45 -4.09 4.44
CA ILE A 147 8.05 -3.08 3.46
C ILE A 147 6.60 -2.68 3.72
N VAL A 148 6.38 -1.40 3.96
CA VAL A 148 5.05 -0.85 4.22
C VAL A 148 4.65 0.09 3.09
N THR A 149 3.66 -0.31 2.33
CA THR A 149 3.09 0.49 1.25
C THR A 149 1.74 1.04 1.68
N THR A 150 1.56 2.34 1.53
CA THR A 150 0.32 3.02 1.88
C THR A 150 -0.19 3.84 0.70
N ASN A 151 -1.44 3.61 0.31
CA ASN A 151 -2.11 4.35 -0.75
C ASN A 151 -3.33 5.07 -0.17
N VAL A 152 -3.30 6.41 -0.18
CA VAL A 152 -4.31 7.26 0.47
C VAL A 152 -4.78 8.37 -0.46
N VAL A 153 -5.97 8.89 -0.16
CA VAL A 153 -6.54 10.04 -0.86
C VAL A 153 -5.81 11.32 -0.45
N ALA A 154 -5.32 12.08 -1.42
CA ALA A 154 -4.61 13.35 -1.22
C ALA A 154 -5.55 14.57 -1.15
N ALA A 155 -6.86 14.38 -1.01
CA ALA A 155 -7.81 15.47 -0.87
C ALA A 155 -7.98 15.82 0.59
N ARG A 156 -7.83 17.12 0.89
CA ARG A 156 -8.03 17.69 2.23
C ARG A 156 -7.18 16.97 3.28
N ALA A 157 -5.90 17.32 3.31
CA ALA A 157 -5.08 16.97 4.44
C ALA A 157 -5.77 17.38 5.73
N THR A 158 -5.76 16.52 6.70
CA THR A 158 -6.11 16.85 8.06
C THR A 158 -5.23 18.00 8.55
N TRP A 159 -5.68 18.77 9.54
CA TRP A 159 -4.91 19.86 10.14
C TRP A 159 -3.51 19.40 10.56
N ASP A 160 -3.37 18.15 10.95
CA ASP A 160 -2.11 17.55 11.38
C ASP A 160 -1.05 17.48 10.27
N LEU A 161 -1.46 17.41 9.00
CA LEU A 161 -0.52 17.41 7.88
C LEU A 161 0.00 18.81 7.52
N GLN A 162 -0.62 19.87 8.02
CA GLN A 162 -0.15 21.23 7.74
C GLN A 162 1.24 21.50 8.32
N LYS A 163 1.59 20.86 9.44
CA LYS A 163 2.92 20.96 10.06
C LYS A 163 4.05 20.44 9.15
N TYR A 164 3.73 19.60 8.17
CA TYR A 164 4.70 19.00 7.26
C TYR A 164 4.87 19.76 5.94
N LYS A 165 4.05 20.76 5.65
CA LYS A 165 4.11 21.51 4.38
C LYS A 165 5.45 22.17 4.10
N THR A 166 6.22 22.49 5.13
CA THR A 166 7.50 23.21 5.05
C THR A 166 8.71 22.31 5.31
N LYS A 167 8.49 21.04 5.66
CA LYS A 167 9.55 20.11 6.01
C LYS A 167 9.76 19.09 4.88
N GLY A 168 10.74 19.31 4.06
CA GLY A 168 11.24 18.27 3.18
C GLY A 168 11.60 18.77 1.78
N ASN A 169 12.79 18.39 1.35
CA ASN A 169 13.27 18.55 -0.03
C ASN A 169 12.72 17.41 -0.89
N TYR A 170 11.39 17.32 -0.99
CA TYR A 170 10.79 16.38 -1.93
C TYR A 170 10.68 17.08 -3.28
N ILE A 171 11.24 16.46 -4.31
CA ILE A 171 11.14 16.95 -5.68
C ILE A 171 9.71 16.75 -6.16
N ILE A 172 8.93 17.82 -6.15
CA ILE A 172 7.57 17.83 -6.72
C ILE A 172 7.69 18.31 -8.16
N SER A 173 7.60 17.42 -9.12
CA SER A 173 7.80 17.72 -10.54
C SER A 173 6.66 18.51 -11.22
N ASN A 174 5.58 18.86 -10.50
CA ASN A 174 4.49 19.69 -11.03
C ASN A 174 3.81 20.50 -9.93
N GLU A 175 4.02 21.81 -9.95
CA GLU A 175 3.66 22.77 -8.91
C GLU A 175 2.19 22.77 -8.41
N ASN A 176 1.25 22.23 -9.17
CA ASN A 176 -0.18 22.34 -8.86
C ASN A 176 -0.91 21.02 -8.56
N ARG A 177 -0.29 19.86 -8.76
CA ARG A 177 -1.04 18.58 -8.70
C ARG A 177 -0.87 17.79 -7.41
N ASN A 178 0.22 17.98 -6.68
CA ASN A 178 0.53 17.15 -5.50
C ASN A 178 1.03 17.89 -4.27
N LYS A 179 0.53 19.09 -3.99
CA LYS A 179 0.88 19.85 -2.77
C LYS A 179 0.72 19.06 -1.45
N TRP A 180 0.11 17.89 -1.51
CA TRP A 180 -0.09 17.01 -0.36
C TRP A 180 0.79 15.76 -0.39
N ALA A 181 1.46 15.47 -1.49
CA ALA A 181 2.29 14.26 -1.59
C ALA A 181 3.47 14.30 -0.60
N ALA A 182 4.21 15.40 -0.58
CA ALA A 182 5.32 15.57 0.36
C ALA A 182 4.87 15.55 1.84
N PRO A 183 3.84 16.28 2.27
CA PRO A 183 3.32 16.18 3.63
C PRO A 183 2.86 14.77 4.01
N ILE A 184 2.18 14.06 3.10
CA ILE A 184 1.72 12.68 3.33
C ILE A 184 2.91 11.74 3.47
N ALA A 185 3.89 11.82 2.56
CA ALA A 185 5.10 11.00 2.60
C ALA A 185 5.88 11.21 3.90
N HIS A 186 6.03 12.47 4.32
CA HIS A 186 6.73 12.79 5.56
C HIS A 186 5.99 12.26 6.79
N CYS A 187 4.68 12.42 6.84
CA CYS A 187 3.86 11.85 7.90
C CYS A 187 3.98 10.32 7.96
N LEU A 188 3.91 9.64 6.82
CA LEU A 188 4.03 8.19 6.76
C LEU A 188 5.43 7.70 7.14
N ARG A 189 6.48 8.45 6.79
CA ARG A 189 7.85 8.18 7.25
C ARG A 189 7.93 8.24 8.79
N GLU A 190 7.35 9.27 9.42
CA GLU A 190 7.31 9.35 10.87
C GLU A 190 6.49 8.18 11.47
N CYS A 191 5.29 7.90 10.93
CA CYS A 191 4.43 6.82 11.41
C CYS A 191 5.09 5.44 11.29
N THR A 192 5.88 5.20 10.26
CA THR A 192 6.51 3.90 10.03
C THR A 192 7.89 3.80 10.66
N ASN A 193 8.50 4.94 11.02
CA ASN A 193 9.92 5.03 11.40
C ASN A 193 10.85 4.34 10.39
N LYS A 194 10.46 4.35 9.11
CA LYS A 194 11.18 3.69 8.01
C LYS A 194 11.50 4.71 6.93
N ILE A 195 12.62 4.50 6.24
CA ILE A 195 13.02 5.35 5.11
C ILE A 195 11.98 5.21 4.00
N THR A 196 11.50 6.35 3.51
CA THR A 196 10.62 6.39 2.34
C THR A 196 11.46 6.17 1.10
N GLY A 197 11.25 5.05 0.42
CA GLY A 197 11.95 4.72 -0.81
C GLY A 197 11.26 5.27 -2.05
N PHE A 198 9.95 5.50 -1.98
CA PHE A 198 9.20 5.88 -3.17
C PHE A 198 7.89 6.61 -2.81
N VAL A 199 7.60 7.70 -3.53
CA VAL A 199 6.33 8.43 -3.41
C VAL A 199 5.79 8.73 -4.80
N VAL A 200 4.56 8.35 -5.06
CA VAL A 200 3.85 8.69 -6.30
C VAL A 200 2.53 9.34 -5.98
N GLY A 201 2.37 10.58 -6.43
CA GLY A 201 1.06 11.18 -6.52
C GLY A 201 0.44 10.91 -7.89
N TYR A 202 -0.81 10.47 -7.91
CA TYR A 202 -1.51 10.23 -9.16
C TYR A 202 -2.97 10.68 -9.10
N LYS A 203 -3.50 11.03 -10.26
CA LYS A 203 -4.91 11.40 -10.44
C LYS A 203 -5.47 10.61 -11.60
N GLU A 204 -6.54 9.91 -11.36
CA GLU A 204 -7.30 9.32 -12.44
C GLU A 204 -8.14 10.38 -13.15
N GLU A 205 -8.14 10.38 -14.47
CA GLU A 205 -8.94 11.29 -15.27
C GLU A 205 -10.43 11.13 -14.96
N GLY A 206 -11.10 12.24 -14.62
CA GLY A 206 -12.52 12.22 -14.22
C GLY A 206 -12.80 11.73 -12.79
N VAL A 207 -11.77 11.47 -11.98
CA VAL A 207 -11.89 11.09 -10.57
C VAL A 207 -11.25 12.15 -9.68
N ASN A 208 -12.02 12.70 -8.75
CA ASN A 208 -11.51 13.49 -7.64
C ASN A 208 -11.73 12.67 -6.36
N PRO A 209 -10.78 12.60 -5.48
CA PRO A 209 -9.55 13.34 -5.32
C PRO A 209 -8.30 12.60 -5.86
N PRO A 210 -7.14 13.30 -5.97
CA PRO A 210 -5.87 12.65 -6.26
C PRO A 210 -5.47 11.67 -5.14
N MET A 211 -4.65 10.68 -5.50
CA MET A 211 -4.14 9.66 -4.60
C MET A 211 -2.64 9.84 -4.41
N VAL A 212 -2.12 9.42 -3.27
CA VAL A 212 -0.68 9.33 -2.99
C VAL A 212 -0.36 7.92 -2.53
N LEU A 213 0.57 7.29 -3.23
CA LEU A 213 1.18 6.02 -2.88
C LEU A 213 2.56 6.27 -2.30
N CYS A 214 2.80 5.77 -1.10
CA CYS A 214 4.11 5.81 -0.45
C CYS A 214 4.60 4.39 -0.18
N VAL A 215 5.89 4.17 -0.34
CA VAL A 215 6.56 2.91 -0.02
C VAL A 215 7.69 3.19 0.97
N ASN A 216 7.62 2.57 2.12
CA ASN A 216 8.55 2.72 3.23
C ASN A 216 9.23 1.38 3.54
N GLY A 217 10.50 1.40 3.91
CA GLY A 217 11.24 0.19 4.27
C GLY A 217 12.43 -0.14 3.38
N PHE A 218 12.81 0.77 2.46
CA PHE A 218 13.98 0.58 1.61
C PHE A 218 15.20 1.33 2.17
N SER A 219 16.37 0.75 1.91
CA SER A 219 17.67 1.38 2.16
C SER A 219 18.25 2.11 0.94
N VAL A 220 17.50 2.19 -0.16
CA VAL A 220 17.94 2.76 -1.44
C VAL A 220 17.80 4.28 -1.46
N SER A 221 18.73 4.99 -2.08
CA SER A 221 18.66 6.45 -2.20
C SER A 221 17.46 6.91 -3.05
N ILE A 222 16.92 8.09 -2.71
CA ILE A 222 15.79 8.70 -3.45
C ILE A 222 16.13 8.86 -4.94
N ASP A 223 17.38 9.14 -5.29
CA ASP A 223 17.81 9.37 -6.68
C ASP A 223 17.75 8.09 -7.53
N GLU A 224 18.12 6.93 -6.97
CA GLU A 224 17.99 5.65 -7.66
C GLU A 224 16.53 5.26 -7.86
N VAL A 225 15.70 5.52 -6.86
CA VAL A 225 14.25 5.27 -6.89
C VAL A 225 13.57 6.12 -7.95
N LEU A 226 13.88 7.41 -8.02
CA LEU A 226 13.39 8.32 -9.05
C LEU A 226 13.80 7.88 -10.45
N ALA A 227 15.04 7.43 -10.64
CA ALA A 227 15.52 6.96 -11.93
C ALA A 227 14.76 5.72 -12.42
N ILE A 228 14.42 4.78 -11.54
CA ILE A 228 13.64 3.59 -11.86
C ILE A 228 12.18 3.96 -12.17
N ALA A 229 11.59 4.81 -11.35
CA ALA A 229 10.23 5.31 -11.53
C ALA A 229 10.08 6.07 -12.86
N ILE A 230 11.00 6.98 -13.17
CA ILE A 230 11.02 7.76 -14.42
C ILE A 230 11.15 6.85 -15.65
N ARG A 231 12.00 5.83 -15.62
CA ARG A 231 12.15 4.89 -16.75
C ARG A 231 10.85 4.12 -17.03
N LYS A 232 10.11 3.72 -15.99
CA LYS A 232 8.86 2.95 -16.13
C LYS A 232 7.65 3.81 -16.45
N THR A 233 7.66 5.08 -16.07
CA THR A 233 6.53 6.00 -16.23
C THR A 233 6.56 6.82 -17.52
N ARG A 234 7.55 6.65 -18.40
CA ARG A 234 7.46 7.17 -19.77
C ARG A 234 6.18 6.74 -20.51
N SER A 235 5.56 5.65 -20.06
CA SER A 235 4.23 5.22 -20.51
C SER A 235 3.06 5.89 -19.76
N TYR A 236 3.31 6.70 -18.72
CA TYR A 236 2.31 7.35 -17.87
C TYR A 236 2.46 8.87 -17.94
N GLN A 237 2.21 9.46 -19.10
CA GLN A 237 2.46 10.88 -19.41
C GLN A 237 1.76 11.90 -18.52
N ASN A 238 1.02 11.50 -17.48
CA ASN A 238 0.23 12.39 -16.62
C ASN A 238 0.39 12.15 -15.12
N LEU A 239 1.41 11.40 -14.68
CA LEU A 239 1.67 11.19 -13.27
C LEU A 239 2.68 12.22 -12.77
N GLY A 240 2.28 13.05 -11.79
CA GLY A 240 3.20 13.91 -11.05
C GLY A 240 3.96 13.08 -10.02
N TYR A 241 5.25 13.28 -9.97
CA TYR A 241 6.15 12.68 -8.97
C TYR A 241 6.34 13.64 -7.81
N ALA A 242 6.50 13.11 -6.62
CA ALA A 242 6.93 13.83 -5.45
C ALA A 242 8.20 13.22 -4.89
#